data_679168a65371cbc938abe7bb3a1bf907
#
_entry.id   679168a65371cbc938abe7bb3a1bf907
#
_cell.length_a   1.000
_cell.length_b   1.000
_cell.length_c   1.000
_cell.angle_alpha   90.00
_cell.angle_beta   90.00
_cell.angle_gamma   90.00
#
_symmetry.space_group_name_H-M   'P 1'
#
loop_
_entity.id
_entity.type
_entity.pdbx_description
1 polymer ?
#
loop_
_entity_poly.entity_id
_entity_poly.type
_entity_poly.pdbx_seq_one_letter_code
_entity_poly.pdbx_strand_id
1 'polypeptide(L)'
;MDKLKQLASRLTGRVIISSEVSEEDLADIEIEPLIGHVITYFDDKPIGILDKATLNKIIEEMNSEKKPVEIEVNRVADFKPNAKEFDADIKIRESSIEKTAGTTDDFVAYLNDRFKRIGEIINQSMLNTANGRINSIEKLKEYANGREATIVGMVFDKRVTKNGNILVNLEDGTGVAKVIFMNNDRNSDLYKNAKKIANDDIIAVKGNISGVFLIANAILWPDVPIHNRHVAKEDLAAAFVSDTHVGSKLFLEKKFGQMLRWLNGEVEYRKDLAQKVKYIILAGDLVDGIGIYPNQENELVVPDIYKQYALLFNFLSSIPEYIHVFVLAGNHDAVQSTEPQPRLTKELISDFKLDNIHLVTNPSYIKIHGVNVLAYHGTSLDSVIQAIPGCSYAKPETAMVEILKRRHLSPIYGGNKVLPTRKDSLIIDEVPDILHMGHIHKNGATDYHGTLVINSGTWQSRTTYQIKQGHIPSPAILPVYELKSMNLSYVDFNTLGE
;
A
#
# COMPACT_ATOMS: atom_id res chain seq x y z
N MET A 1 -8.34 -1.36 -46.96
CA MET A 1 -9.18 -2.56 -46.80
C MET A 1 -10.53 -2.08 -46.36
N ASP A 2 -11.61 -2.52 -47.00
CA ASP A 2 -12.98 -2.12 -46.71
C ASP A 2 -13.31 -2.46 -45.25
N LYS A 3 -13.69 -1.47 -44.43
CA LYS A 3 -13.94 -1.61 -43.01
C LYS A 3 -15.07 -2.59 -42.70
N LEU A 4 -16.07 -2.63 -43.55
CA LEU A 4 -17.18 -3.59 -43.48
C LEU A 4 -16.71 -5.02 -43.66
N LYS A 5 -15.81 -5.27 -44.61
CA LYS A 5 -15.20 -6.60 -44.80
C LYS A 5 -14.31 -7.01 -43.63
N GLN A 6 -13.63 -6.05 -43.05
CA GLN A 6 -12.80 -6.30 -41.86
C GLN A 6 -13.66 -6.66 -40.67
N LEU A 7 -14.75 -5.92 -40.43
CA LEU A 7 -15.74 -6.20 -39.41
C LEU A 7 -16.37 -7.58 -39.62
N ALA A 8 -16.86 -7.87 -40.85
CA ALA A 8 -17.49 -9.15 -41.18
C ALA A 8 -16.55 -10.35 -40.98
N SER A 9 -15.26 -10.21 -41.37
CA SER A 9 -14.30 -11.31 -41.24
C SER A 9 -13.97 -11.67 -39.81
N ARG A 10 -14.03 -10.72 -38.86
CA ARG A 10 -13.73 -10.91 -37.45
C ARG A 10 -14.95 -11.39 -36.62
N LEU A 11 -16.15 -11.11 -37.11
CA LEU A 11 -17.40 -11.51 -36.44
C LEU A 11 -17.99 -12.84 -36.97
N THR A 12 -17.30 -13.51 -37.91
CA THR A 12 -17.74 -14.77 -38.51
C THR A 12 -18.09 -15.84 -37.48
N GLY A 13 -19.32 -16.38 -37.60
CA GLY A 13 -19.85 -17.46 -36.79
C GLY A 13 -20.62 -17.07 -35.52
N ARG A 14 -20.58 -15.78 -35.11
CA ARG A 14 -21.32 -15.28 -33.94
C ARG A 14 -22.31 -14.16 -34.24
N VAL A 15 -21.96 -13.27 -35.17
CA VAL A 15 -22.78 -12.10 -35.50
C VAL A 15 -22.98 -12.03 -37.03
N ILE A 16 -24.21 -11.83 -37.45
CA ILE A 16 -24.57 -11.57 -38.85
C ILE A 16 -24.76 -10.07 -39.03
N ILE A 17 -24.01 -9.48 -39.96
CA ILE A 17 -24.18 -8.06 -40.28
C ILE A 17 -25.37 -7.90 -41.24
N SER A 18 -26.34 -7.08 -40.87
CA SER A 18 -27.50 -6.76 -41.74
C SER A 18 -27.05 -5.98 -42.96
N SER A 19 -27.77 -6.14 -44.05
CA SER A 19 -27.56 -5.36 -45.28
C SER A 19 -27.86 -3.86 -45.12
N GLU A 20 -28.41 -3.45 -44.02
CA GLU A 20 -28.67 -2.04 -43.65
C GLU A 20 -27.40 -1.31 -43.19
N VAL A 21 -26.36 -2.05 -42.77
CA VAL A 21 -25.07 -1.52 -42.36
C VAL A 21 -24.19 -1.30 -43.58
N SER A 22 -23.79 -0.06 -43.82
CA SER A 22 -22.97 0.35 -44.96
C SER A 22 -21.57 0.76 -44.55
N GLU A 23 -20.67 0.92 -45.55
CA GLU A 23 -19.32 1.42 -45.34
C GLU A 23 -19.32 2.89 -44.83
N GLU A 24 -20.34 3.65 -45.18
CA GLU A 24 -20.54 5.04 -44.72
C GLU A 24 -20.80 5.10 -43.20
N ASP A 25 -21.51 4.12 -42.65
CA ASP A 25 -21.78 4.03 -41.21
C ASP A 25 -20.53 3.77 -40.39
N LEU A 26 -19.43 3.29 -41.01
CA LEU A 26 -18.16 2.98 -40.39
C LEU A 26 -17.03 3.98 -40.74
N ALA A 27 -17.31 5.02 -41.52
CA ALA A 27 -16.30 5.92 -42.12
C ALA A 27 -15.35 6.51 -41.04
N ASP A 28 -15.91 7.02 -39.95
CA ASP A 28 -15.17 7.71 -38.87
C ASP A 28 -14.90 6.84 -37.65
N ILE A 29 -15.08 5.50 -37.77
CA ILE A 29 -14.98 4.60 -36.63
C ILE A 29 -13.71 3.74 -36.75
N GLU A 30 -13.01 3.58 -35.61
CA GLU A 30 -11.93 2.62 -35.50
C GLU A 30 -12.49 1.19 -35.37
N ILE A 31 -12.10 0.30 -36.29
CA ILE A 31 -12.71 -1.03 -36.42
C ILE A 31 -12.34 -1.98 -35.27
N GLU A 32 -11.13 -1.98 -34.77
CA GLU A 32 -10.70 -2.92 -33.71
C GLU A 32 -11.45 -2.66 -32.38
N PRO A 33 -11.62 -1.43 -31.88
CA PRO A 33 -12.49 -1.17 -30.73
C PRO A 33 -13.95 -1.56 -30.97
N LEU A 34 -14.49 -1.27 -32.15
CA LEU A 34 -15.87 -1.61 -32.51
C LEU A 34 -16.11 -3.12 -32.47
N ILE A 35 -15.17 -3.93 -32.99
CA ILE A 35 -15.26 -5.38 -32.94
C ILE A 35 -15.39 -5.87 -31.50
N GLY A 36 -14.59 -5.34 -30.59
CA GLY A 36 -14.63 -5.67 -29.15
C GLY A 36 -16.02 -5.40 -28.55
N HIS A 37 -16.58 -4.22 -28.78
CA HIS A 37 -17.89 -3.82 -28.28
C HIS A 37 -19.04 -4.65 -28.89
N VAL A 38 -18.98 -4.96 -30.19
CA VAL A 38 -19.96 -5.82 -30.85
C VAL A 38 -19.93 -7.23 -30.27
N ILE A 39 -18.76 -7.81 -30.06
CA ILE A 39 -18.62 -9.12 -29.43
C ILE A 39 -19.22 -9.13 -28.03
N THR A 40 -18.89 -8.14 -27.21
CA THR A 40 -19.41 -7.98 -25.81
C THR A 40 -20.94 -7.80 -25.84
N TYR A 41 -21.51 -7.01 -26.75
CA TYR A 41 -22.94 -6.78 -26.84
C TYR A 41 -23.75 -8.05 -27.15
N PHE A 42 -23.13 -9.00 -27.85
CA PHE A 42 -23.76 -10.26 -28.25
C PHE A 42 -23.26 -11.50 -27.49
N ASP A 43 -22.44 -11.34 -26.46
CA ASP A 43 -21.76 -12.47 -25.78
C ASP A 43 -22.75 -13.47 -25.14
N ASP A 44 -23.91 -12.99 -24.67
CA ASP A 44 -24.98 -13.84 -24.09
C ASP A 44 -25.99 -14.41 -25.14
N LYS A 45 -25.78 -14.14 -26.43
CA LYS A 45 -26.70 -14.52 -27.48
C LYS A 45 -26.09 -15.59 -28.41
N PRO A 46 -26.81 -16.68 -28.70
CA PRO A 46 -26.27 -17.76 -29.54
C PRO A 46 -25.96 -17.32 -30.99
N ILE A 47 -26.73 -16.38 -31.55
CA ILE A 47 -26.46 -15.69 -32.84
C ILE A 47 -27.00 -14.27 -32.70
N GLY A 48 -26.15 -13.27 -33.01
CA GLY A 48 -26.53 -11.86 -33.04
C GLY A 48 -26.77 -11.34 -34.46
N ILE A 49 -27.68 -10.38 -34.62
CA ILE A 49 -27.84 -9.64 -35.88
C ILE A 49 -27.45 -8.18 -35.59
N LEU A 50 -26.37 -7.71 -36.23
CA LEU A 50 -25.94 -6.33 -36.17
C LEU A 50 -26.67 -5.54 -37.27
N ASP A 51 -27.79 -4.96 -36.92
CA ASP A 51 -28.50 -3.99 -37.75
C ASP A 51 -28.02 -2.55 -37.46
N LYS A 52 -28.47 -1.61 -38.27
CA LYS A 52 -28.04 -0.22 -38.17
C LYS A 52 -28.42 0.41 -36.82
N ALA A 53 -29.57 0.06 -36.25
CA ALA A 53 -30.02 0.59 -34.94
C ALA A 53 -29.12 0.07 -33.82
N THR A 54 -28.79 -1.23 -33.83
CA THR A 54 -27.89 -1.85 -32.88
C THR A 54 -26.46 -1.33 -33.04
N LEU A 55 -26.00 -1.14 -34.28
CA LEU A 55 -24.67 -0.54 -34.53
C LEU A 55 -24.60 0.89 -33.95
N ASN A 56 -25.59 1.72 -34.20
CA ASN A 56 -25.63 3.10 -33.68
C ASN A 56 -25.64 3.10 -32.14
N LYS A 57 -26.38 2.20 -31.51
CA LYS A 57 -26.38 2.05 -30.05
C LYS A 57 -24.99 1.66 -29.51
N ILE A 58 -24.33 0.69 -30.13
CA ILE A 58 -22.98 0.28 -29.74
C ILE A 58 -21.99 1.43 -29.94
N ILE A 59 -22.12 2.20 -31.04
CA ILE A 59 -21.29 3.39 -31.29
C ILE A 59 -21.55 4.48 -30.28
N GLU A 60 -22.78 4.72 -29.88
CA GLU A 60 -23.13 5.67 -28.81
C GLU A 60 -22.56 5.25 -27.48
N GLU A 61 -22.67 3.96 -27.10
CA GLU A 61 -22.03 3.38 -25.91
C GLU A 61 -20.51 3.55 -25.98
N MET A 62 -19.87 3.18 -27.08
CA MET A 62 -18.44 3.33 -27.31
C MET A 62 -17.95 4.78 -27.27
N ASN A 63 -18.76 5.73 -27.77
CA ASN A 63 -18.46 7.17 -27.72
C ASN A 63 -18.76 7.78 -26.34
N SER A 64 -19.71 7.26 -25.60
CA SER A 64 -19.96 7.67 -24.21
C SER A 64 -18.83 7.21 -23.30
N GLU A 65 -18.21 6.05 -23.57
CA GLU A 65 -17.01 5.57 -22.89
C GLU A 65 -15.74 6.38 -23.25
N LYS A 66 -15.72 7.03 -24.43
CA LYS A 66 -14.61 7.88 -24.89
C LYS A 66 -14.60 9.29 -24.33
N LYS A 67 -15.71 9.78 -23.75
CA LYS A 67 -15.69 11.06 -23.08
C LYS A 67 -15.02 10.87 -21.73
N PRO A 68 -13.91 11.59 -21.44
CA PRO A 68 -13.45 11.73 -20.07
C PRO A 68 -14.67 12.19 -19.26
N VAL A 69 -14.96 11.55 -18.14
CA VAL A 69 -15.97 12.02 -17.22
C VAL A 69 -15.47 13.38 -16.74
N GLU A 70 -15.98 14.47 -17.34
CA GLU A 70 -15.80 15.80 -16.79
C GLU A 70 -16.61 15.83 -15.49
N ILE A 71 -15.91 15.74 -14.38
CA ILE A 71 -16.52 16.03 -13.09
C ILE A 71 -16.76 17.54 -13.11
N GLU A 72 -17.98 17.96 -13.40
CA GLU A 72 -18.39 19.34 -13.17
C GLU A 72 -18.30 19.60 -11.67
N VAL A 73 -17.25 20.29 -11.27
CA VAL A 73 -17.06 20.79 -9.91
C VAL A 73 -17.52 22.24 -9.91
N ASN A 74 -18.62 22.52 -9.25
CA ASN A 74 -19.12 23.87 -9.08
C ASN A 74 -18.45 24.51 -7.86
N ARG A 75 -17.69 25.57 -8.06
CA ARG A 75 -17.12 26.34 -6.93
C ARG A 75 -18.27 27.01 -6.17
N VAL A 76 -18.50 26.55 -4.94
CA VAL A 76 -19.49 27.12 -4.04
C VAL A 76 -19.00 28.48 -3.53
N ALA A 77 -19.69 29.55 -3.84
CA ALA A 77 -19.26 30.93 -3.52
C ALA A 77 -19.03 31.19 -2.02
N ASP A 78 -19.72 30.45 -1.16
CA ASP A 78 -19.64 30.60 0.30
C ASP A 78 -18.65 29.60 0.97
N PHE A 79 -17.97 28.73 0.18
CA PHE A 79 -16.95 27.84 0.72
C PHE A 79 -15.64 28.59 0.93
N LYS A 80 -15.27 28.81 2.19
CA LYS A 80 -14.05 29.51 2.58
C LYS A 80 -13.12 28.54 3.30
N PRO A 81 -12.26 27.78 2.57
CA PRO A 81 -11.39 26.81 3.18
C PRO A 81 -10.26 27.49 3.97
N ASN A 82 -10.19 27.22 5.27
CA ASN A 82 -9.11 27.69 6.14
C ASN A 82 -7.73 27.28 5.58
N ALA A 83 -7.65 26.09 5.00
CA ALA A 83 -6.41 25.54 4.43
C ALA A 83 -5.82 26.39 3.31
N LYS A 84 -6.62 27.21 2.63
CA LYS A 84 -6.16 28.13 1.58
C LYS A 84 -5.34 29.31 2.13
N GLU A 85 -5.56 29.70 3.40
CA GLU A 85 -4.92 30.84 4.04
C GLU A 85 -3.45 30.56 4.45
N PHE A 86 -3.05 29.31 4.44
CA PHE A 86 -1.72 28.88 4.86
C PHE A 86 -0.89 28.39 3.67
N ASP A 87 0.38 28.81 3.63
CA ASP A 87 1.35 28.24 2.70
C ASP A 87 1.66 26.78 3.08
N ALA A 88 2.05 25.98 2.12
CA ALA A 88 2.43 24.60 2.37
C ALA A 88 3.84 24.52 2.97
N ASP A 89 3.99 23.79 4.09
CA ASP A 89 5.31 23.39 4.64
C ASP A 89 5.52 21.91 4.37
N ILE A 90 6.32 21.61 3.34
CA ILE A 90 6.53 20.25 2.83
C ILE A 90 8.02 19.93 2.76
N LYS A 91 8.41 18.77 3.33
CA LYS A 91 9.72 18.17 3.10
C LYS A 91 9.54 16.70 2.75
N ILE A 92 10.15 16.26 1.65
CA ILE A 92 10.04 14.89 1.17
C ILE A 92 11.42 14.23 1.26
N ARG A 93 11.45 13.03 1.87
CA ARG A 93 12.61 12.14 1.85
C ARG A 93 12.21 10.83 1.20
N GLU A 94 12.74 10.59 0.03
CA GLU A 94 12.42 9.44 -0.80
C GLU A 94 13.39 8.29 -0.58
N SER A 95 12.94 7.09 -0.94
CA SER A 95 13.80 5.91 -1.02
C SER A 95 14.79 6.04 -2.18
N SER A 96 16.05 5.66 -1.92
CA SER A 96 17.04 5.54 -3.00
C SER A 96 16.75 4.31 -3.84
N ILE A 97 16.60 4.50 -5.14
CA ILE A 97 16.40 3.42 -6.12
C ILE A 97 17.70 3.27 -6.90
N GLU A 98 18.58 2.42 -6.40
CA GLU A 98 19.84 2.12 -7.07
C GLU A 98 19.65 0.96 -8.06
N LYS A 99 20.35 1.04 -9.18
CA LYS A 99 20.41 -0.10 -10.11
C LYS A 99 21.24 -1.22 -9.51
N THR A 100 20.71 -2.43 -9.52
CA THR A 100 21.39 -3.64 -9.06
C THR A 100 21.28 -4.73 -10.13
N ALA A 101 22.25 -5.61 -10.21
CA ALA A 101 22.20 -6.78 -11.08
C ALA A 101 21.40 -7.94 -10.46
N GLY A 102 21.03 -7.85 -9.15
CA GLY A 102 20.31 -8.90 -8.45
C GLY A 102 21.13 -10.17 -8.22
N THR A 103 22.43 -10.02 -8.10
CA THR A 103 23.37 -11.16 -7.83
C THR A 103 23.24 -11.62 -6.38
N THR A 104 23.77 -12.82 -6.09
CA THR A 104 23.88 -13.33 -4.72
C THR A 104 24.63 -12.36 -3.81
N ASP A 105 25.69 -11.71 -4.32
CA ASP A 105 26.48 -10.74 -3.55
C ASP A 105 25.66 -9.48 -3.23
N ASP A 106 24.76 -9.04 -4.13
CA ASP A 106 23.86 -7.93 -3.87
C ASP A 106 22.89 -8.26 -2.73
N PHE A 107 22.32 -9.49 -2.73
CA PHE A 107 21.45 -9.93 -1.64
C PHE A 107 22.19 -10.07 -0.31
N VAL A 108 23.43 -10.59 -0.32
CA VAL A 108 24.28 -10.68 0.87
C VAL A 108 24.59 -9.28 1.42
N ALA A 109 24.92 -8.32 0.55
CA ALA A 109 25.17 -6.94 0.96
C ALA A 109 23.92 -6.29 1.55
N TYR A 110 22.76 -6.50 0.92
CA TYR A 110 21.45 -6.02 1.37
C TYR A 110 21.08 -6.54 2.77
N LEU A 111 21.20 -7.84 3.01
CA LEU A 111 20.88 -8.47 4.30
C LEU A 111 21.89 -8.06 5.39
N ASN A 112 23.17 -7.89 5.04
CA ASN A 112 24.18 -7.39 5.98
C ASN A 112 23.92 -5.92 6.38
N ASP A 113 23.51 -5.05 5.46
CA ASP A 113 23.14 -3.67 5.80
C ASP A 113 21.92 -3.66 6.74
N ARG A 114 20.89 -4.49 6.44
CA ARG A 114 19.73 -4.67 7.31
C ARG A 114 20.15 -5.12 8.71
N PHE A 115 20.93 -6.19 8.82
CA PHE A 115 21.38 -6.73 10.10
C PHE A 115 22.14 -5.69 10.91
N LYS A 116 23.08 -4.99 10.27
CA LYS A 116 23.89 -3.95 10.92
C LYS A 116 23.03 -2.81 11.46
N ARG A 117 22.19 -2.21 10.62
CA ARG A 117 21.41 -1.02 10.99
C ARG A 117 20.33 -1.33 12.03
N ILE A 118 19.61 -2.44 11.89
CA ILE A 118 18.63 -2.86 12.90
C ILE A 118 19.32 -3.29 14.21
N GLY A 119 20.48 -3.96 14.12
CA GLY A 119 21.29 -4.28 15.28
C GLY A 119 21.78 -3.04 16.04
N GLU A 120 22.13 -1.96 15.31
CA GLU A 120 22.49 -0.66 15.91
C GLU A 120 21.28 -0.04 16.65
N ILE A 121 20.06 -0.10 16.10
CA ILE A 121 18.83 0.36 16.75
C ILE A 121 18.59 -0.40 18.06
N ILE A 122 18.71 -1.74 18.04
CA ILE A 122 18.58 -2.58 19.24
C ILE A 122 19.66 -2.21 20.28
N ASN A 123 20.90 -2.05 19.85
CA ASN A 123 22.01 -1.71 20.76
C ASN A 123 21.78 -0.35 21.44
N GLN A 124 21.33 0.67 20.71
CA GLN A 124 20.99 1.97 21.28
C GLN A 124 19.86 1.87 22.31
N SER A 125 18.81 1.09 22.01
CA SER A 125 17.71 0.84 22.94
C SER A 125 18.18 0.14 24.23
N MET A 126 19.08 -0.83 24.10
CA MET A 126 19.64 -1.56 25.26
C MET A 126 20.54 -0.70 26.12
N LEU A 127 21.37 0.17 25.55
CA LEU A 127 22.23 1.10 26.29
C LEU A 127 21.40 2.05 27.16
N ASN A 128 20.24 2.48 26.65
CA ASN A 128 19.31 3.35 27.37
C ASN A 128 18.60 2.66 28.54
N THR A 129 18.55 1.31 28.57
CA THR A 129 17.82 0.52 29.58
C THR A 129 18.70 -0.24 30.56
N ALA A 130 20.02 -0.05 30.53
CA ALA A 130 21.00 -0.76 31.36
C ALA A 130 20.97 -2.31 31.24
N ASN A 131 20.50 -2.84 30.10
CA ASN A 131 20.29 -4.29 29.88
C ASN A 131 21.57 -5.06 29.53
N GLY A 132 22.74 -4.48 29.72
CA GLY A 132 24.02 -5.18 29.60
C GLY A 132 24.64 -5.12 28.21
N ARG A 133 25.82 -5.75 28.11
CA ARG A 133 26.62 -5.80 26.87
C ARG A 133 26.15 -6.90 25.94
N ILE A 134 25.96 -6.57 24.65
CA ILE A 134 25.73 -7.56 23.59
C ILE A 134 27.01 -8.36 23.35
N ASN A 135 26.85 -9.68 23.26
CA ASN A 135 27.92 -10.61 22.95
C ASN A 135 27.78 -11.11 21.51
N SER A 136 28.90 -11.35 20.83
CA SER A 136 28.88 -12.14 19.59
C SER A 136 28.52 -13.60 19.91
N ILE A 137 27.84 -14.24 18.94
CA ILE A 137 27.40 -15.64 19.09
C ILE A 137 28.60 -16.58 19.34
N GLU A 138 29.75 -16.33 18.70
CA GLU A 138 30.98 -17.13 18.91
C GLU A 138 31.39 -17.16 20.36
N LYS A 139 31.32 -16.05 21.09
CA LYS A 139 31.71 -15.95 22.51
C LYS A 139 30.86 -16.80 23.45
N LEU A 140 29.64 -17.18 23.04
CA LEU A 140 28.82 -18.05 23.90
C LEU A 140 29.49 -19.41 24.18
N LYS A 141 30.35 -19.90 23.28
CA LYS A 141 31.06 -21.17 23.43
C LYS A 141 32.07 -21.14 24.58
N GLU A 142 32.52 -19.94 24.97
CA GLU A 142 33.50 -19.73 26.05
C GLU A 142 32.85 -19.63 27.43
N TYR A 143 31.49 -19.53 27.47
CA TYR A 143 30.76 -19.25 28.69
C TYR A 143 30.36 -20.52 29.43
N ALA A 144 30.55 -20.50 30.76
CA ALA A 144 30.13 -21.59 31.63
C ALA A 144 28.61 -21.72 31.69
N ASN A 145 28.11 -22.93 31.98
CA ASN A 145 26.69 -23.15 32.22
C ASN A 145 26.18 -22.25 33.36
N GLY A 146 24.97 -21.75 33.19
CA GLY A 146 24.34 -20.82 34.13
C GLY A 146 24.70 -19.34 33.89
N ARG A 147 25.77 -19.06 33.13
CA ARG A 147 26.12 -17.66 32.82
C ARG A 147 25.07 -16.99 31.97
N GLU A 148 24.71 -15.77 32.36
CA GLU A 148 23.80 -14.92 31.60
C GLU A 148 24.54 -14.29 30.42
N ALA A 149 23.88 -14.27 29.26
CA ALA A 149 24.38 -13.64 28.05
C ALA A 149 23.22 -12.95 27.29
N THR A 150 23.57 -11.90 26.54
CA THR A 150 22.66 -11.25 25.59
C THR A 150 23.30 -11.26 24.21
N ILE A 151 22.57 -11.76 23.22
CA ILE A 151 22.99 -11.80 21.83
C ILE A 151 21.98 -11.06 20.94
N VAL A 152 22.44 -10.51 19.82
CA VAL A 152 21.61 -10.06 18.71
C VAL A 152 21.87 -10.98 17.54
N GLY A 153 20.80 -11.42 16.89
CA GLY A 153 20.91 -12.29 15.72
C GLY A 153 19.68 -12.14 14.80
N MET A 154 19.88 -12.57 13.55
CA MET A 154 18.81 -12.78 12.59
C MET A 154 18.23 -14.17 12.77
N VAL A 155 16.93 -14.31 12.73
CA VAL A 155 16.23 -15.59 12.86
C VAL A 155 16.37 -16.39 11.57
N PHE A 156 17.17 -17.43 11.61
CA PHE A 156 17.37 -18.35 10.50
C PHE A 156 16.27 -19.42 10.41
N ASP A 157 15.84 -19.95 11.58
CA ASP A 157 14.81 -21.01 11.66
C ASP A 157 14.10 -20.97 13.01
N LYS A 158 12.81 -21.28 12.98
CA LYS A 158 11.95 -21.40 14.17
C LYS A 158 11.12 -22.67 14.10
N ARG A 159 11.12 -23.47 15.19
CA ARG A 159 10.27 -24.66 15.29
C ARG A 159 9.79 -24.92 16.72
N VAL A 160 8.69 -25.63 16.83
CA VAL A 160 8.17 -26.14 18.10
C VAL A 160 8.78 -27.53 18.34
N THR A 161 9.37 -27.75 19.50
CA THR A 161 9.97 -29.04 19.91
C THR A 161 8.87 -30.02 20.36
N LYS A 162 9.22 -31.32 20.47
CA LYS A 162 8.29 -32.35 20.97
C LYS A 162 7.69 -32.03 22.35
N ASN A 163 8.45 -31.30 23.19
CA ASN A 163 8.03 -30.89 24.53
C ASN A 163 7.27 -29.54 24.52
N GLY A 164 6.90 -29.04 23.35
CA GLY A 164 6.16 -27.79 23.20
C GLY A 164 6.98 -26.50 23.37
N ASN A 165 8.31 -26.58 23.61
CA ASN A 165 9.18 -25.41 23.65
C ASN A 165 9.39 -24.83 22.25
N ILE A 166 9.67 -23.52 22.13
CA ILE A 166 10.06 -22.91 20.87
C ILE A 166 11.59 -22.88 20.79
N LEU A 167 12.14 -23.54 19.78
CA LEU A 167 13.54 -23.46 19.41
C LEU A 167 13.70 -22.49 18.27
N VAL A 168 14.57 -21.50 18.43
CA VAL A 168 14.95 -20.52 17.43
C VAL A 168 16.46 -20.62 17.18
N ASN A 169 16.85 -20.70 15.92
CA ASN A 169 18.23 -20.55 15.50
C ASN A 169 18.48 -19.09 15.13
N LEU A 170 19.36 -18.42 15.87
CA LEU A 170 19.80 -17.05 15.58
C LEU A 170 21.20 -17.09 14.98
N GLU A 171 21.42 -16.33 13.92
CA GLU A 171 22.74 -16.15 13.31
C GLU A 171 23.20 -14.69 13.39
N ASP A 172 24.52 -14.53 13.52
CA ASP A 172 25.24 -13.28 13.28
C ASP A 172 26.47 -13.56 12.39
N GLY A 173 27.27 -12.57 12.08
CA GLY A 173 28.50 -12.77 11.28
C GLY A 173 29.53 -13.71 11.90
N THR A 174 29.34 -14.20 13.13
CA THR A 174 30.29 -15.03 13.87
C THR A 174 29.86 -16.49 14.09
N GLY A 175 28.55 -16.77 13.91
CA GLY A 175 28.05 -18.14 14.06
C GLY A 175 26.54 -18.24 14.23
N VAL A 176 26.10 -19.43 14.69
CA VAL A 176 24.69 -19.74 14.95
C VAL A 176 24.50 -20.14 16.41
N ALA A 177 23.52 -19.53 17.09
CA ALA A 177 23.11 -19.87 18.45
C ALA A 177 21.74 -20.57 18.44
N LYS A 178 21.61 -21.61 19.28
CA LYS A 178 20.31 -22.27 19.51
C LYS A 178 19.67 -21.71 20.76
N VAL A 179 18.55 -21.03 20.59
CA VAL A 179 17.78 -20.35 21.65
C VAL A 179 16.52 -21.15 21.95
N ILE A 180 16.25 -21.42 23.22
CA ILE A 180 15.03 -22.12 23.66
C ILE A 180 14.17 -21.19 24.49
N PHE A 181 12.91 -21.04 24.09
CA PHE A 181 11.83 -20.42 24.86
C PHE A 181 10.99 -21.52 25.49
N MET A 182 11.02 -21.59 26.83
CA MET A 182 10.37 -22.67 27.58
C MET A 182 8.85 -22.46 27.61
N ASN A 183 8.09 -23.51 27.34
CA ASN A 183 6.64 -23.54 27.49
C ASN A 183 6.27 -23.90 28.93
N ASN A 184 6.30 -22.92 29.80
CA ASN A 184 5.88 -23.09 31.20
C ASN A 184 5.14 -21.85 31.71
N ASP A 185 4.40 -22.00 32.83
CA ASP A 185 3.58 -20.91 33.38
C ASP A 185 4.38 -19.69 33.83
N ARG A 186 5.64 -19.88 34.24
CA ARG A 186 6.50 -18.78 34.69
C ARG A 186 6.93 -17.84 33.55
N ASN A 187 6.87 -18.34 32.30
CA ASN A 187 7.30 -17.61 31.11
C ASN A 187 6.16 -17.45 30.10
N SER A 188 4.89 -17.45 30.53
CA SER A 188 3.74 -17.43 29.61
C SER A 188 3.76 -16.27 28.63
N ASP A 189 4.14 -15.06 29.06
CA ASP A 189 4.21 -13.88 28.21
C ASP A 189 5.44 -13.93 27.28
N LEU A 190 6.58 -14.38 27.77
CA LEU A 190 7.76 -14.61 26.94
C LEU A 190 7.48 -15.65 25.85
N TYR A 191 6.81 -16.75 26.21
CA TYR A 191 6.44 -17.79 25.26
C TYR A 191 5.43 -17.30 24.22
N LYS A 192 4.41 -16.52 24.63
CA LYS A 192 3.47 -15.88 23.69
C LYS A 192 4.17 -14.94 22.72
N ASN A 193 5.12 -14.15 23.22
CA ASN A 193 5.96 -13.28 22.40
C ASN A 193 6.85 -14.08 21.45
N ALA A 194 7.45 -15.18 21.92
CA ALA A 194 8.26 -16.06 21.07
C ALA A 194 7.44 -16.69 19.92
N LYS A 195 6.14 -16.92 20.09
CA LYS A 195 5.26 -17.35 18.99
C LYS A 195 5.19 -16.35 17.84
N LYS A 196 5.37 -15.06 18.12
CA LYS A 196 5.35 -13.98 17.12
C LYS A 196 6.67 -13.80 16.38
N ILE A 197 7.74 -14.48 16.79
CA ILE A 197 9.00 -14.47 16.05
C ILE A 197 8.73 -15.01 14.65
N ALA A 198 9.16 -14.30 13.62
CA ALA A 198 9.18 -14.76 12.24
C ALA A 198 10.61 -15.06 11.78
N ASN A 199 10.76 -15.77 10.67
CA ASN A 199 12.06 -15.86 10.00
C ASN A 199 12.48 -14.45 9.56
N ASP A 200 13.79 -14.24 9.51
CA ASP A 200 14.44 -12.98 9.17
C ASP A 200 14.25 -11.83 10.20
N ASP A 201 13.51 -12.06 11.29
CA ASP A 201 13.49 -11.11 12.41
C ASP A 201 14.89 -10.88 12.95
N ILE A 202 15.25 -9.63 13.17
CA ILE A 202 16.48 -9.28 13.90
C ILE A 202 16.09 -8.91 15.31
N ILE A 203 16.51 -9.72 16.28
CA ILE A 203 16.09 -9.61 17.67
C ILE A 203 17.29 -9.73 18.62
N ALA A 204 17.16 -9.13 19.81
CA ALA A 204 18.03 -9.46 20.92
C ALA A 204 17.36 -10.50 21.83
N VAL A 205 18.15 -11.47 22.30
CA VAL A 205 17.70 -12.43 23.29
C VAL A 205 18.68 -12.44 24.46
N LYS A 206 18.11 -12.26 25.66
CA LYS A 206 18.82 -12.42 26.93
C LYS A 206 18.43 -13.75 27.56
N GLY A 207 19.41 -14.50 28.05
CA GLY A 207 19.14 -15.79 28.64
C GLY A 207 20.37 -16.39 29.35
N ASN A 208 20.22 -17.62 29.84
CA ASN A 208 21.26 -18.35 30.54
C ASN A 208 21.78 -19.50 29.67
N ILE A 209 23.10 -19.69 29.65
CA ILE A 209 23.76 -20.78 28.93
C ILE A 209 23.40 -22.12 29.60
N SER A 210 22.98 -23.09 28.80
CA SER A 210 22.74 -24.48 29.23
C SER A 210 23.22 -25.45 28.13
N GLY A 211 24.41 -25.94 28.27
CA GLY A 211 25.09 -26.75 27.25
C GLY A 211 25.26 -25.95 25.95
N VAL A 212 24.67 -26.45 24.88
CA VAL A 212 24.70 -25.79 23.55
C VAL A 212 23.58 -24.81 23.33
N PHE A 213 22.71 -24.57 24.32
CA PHE A 213 21.53 -23.74 24.22
C PHE A 213 21.67 -22.47 25.06
N LEU A 214 21.03 -21.39 24.57
CA LEU A 214 20.68 -20.23 25.36
C LEU A 214 19.21 -20.37 25.78
N ILE A 215 18.95 -20.53 27.08
CA ILE A 215 17.59 -20.57 27.62
C ILE A 215 17.13 -19.13 27.81
N ALA A 216 16.17 -18.72 27.00
CA ALA A 216 15.71 -17.33 26.93
C ALA A 216 14.96 -16.89 28.20
N ASN A 217 15.29 -15.70 28.70
CA ASN A 217 14.61 -15.02 29.79
C ASN A 217 13.91 -13.74 29.32
N ALA A 218 14.40 -13.14 28.21
CA ALA A 218 13.81 -11.97 27.58
C ALA A 218 14.07 -11.95 26.08
N ILE A 219 13.20 -11.27 25.36
CA ILE A 219 13.29 -10.96 23.93
C ILE A 219 13.06 -9.48 23.72
N LEU A 220 13.87 -8.84 22.88
CA LEU A 220 13.70 -7.45 22.46
C LEU A 220 13.71 -7.39 20.95
N TRP A 221 12.68 -6.73 20.41
CA TRP A 221 12.68 -6.26 19.02
C TRP A 221 13.31 -4.86 18.96
N PRO A 222 13.69 -4.39 17.75
CA PRO A 222 14.20 -3.03 17.56
C PRO A 222 13.21 -1.95 17.97
N ASP A 223 11.95 -2.23 17.86
CA ASP A 223 10.77 -1.46 18.25
C ASP A 223 10.89 0.07 18.10
N VAL A 224 9.76 0.76 18.11
CA VAL A 224 9.72 2.21 18.18
C VAL A 224 9.67 2.65 19.65
N PRO A 225 10.45 3.67 20.07
CA PRO A 225 10.36 4.19 21.42
C PRO A 225 9.01 4.88 21.64
N ILE A 226 8.54 4.93 22.88
CA ILE A 226 7.38 5.74 23.23
C ILE A 226 7.76 7.21 23.05
N HIS A 227 6.97 7.93 22.27
CA HIS A 227 7.20 9.35 21.97
C HIS A 227 5.87 10.12 21.85
N ASN A 228 5.98 11.44 21.92
CA ASN A 228 4.86 12.31 21.59
C ASN A 228 4.92 12.67 20.10
N ARG A 229 3.79 12.55 19.40
CA ARG A 229 3.68 13.01 18.01
C ARG A 229 3.94 14.51 17.90
N HIS A 230 4.57 14.89 16.80
CA HIS A 230 4.61 16.29 16.41
C HIS A 230 3.21 16.77 16.04
N VAL A 231 2.93 18.03 16.28
CA VAL A 231 1.66 18.68 15.97
C VAL A 231 1.89 19.94 15.14
N ALA A 232 1.01 20.23 14.21
CA ALA A 232 1.03 21.49 13.48
C ALA A 232 0.55 22.64 14.37
N LYS A 233 1.05 23.84 14.09
CA LYS A 233 0.55 25.07 14.73
C LYS A 233 -0.77 25.50 14.10
N GLU A 234 -0.92 25.30 12.81
CA GLU A 234 -2.04 25.64 11.96
C GLU A 234 -3.16 24.61 12.09
N ASP A 235 -4.42 25.03 11.99
CA ASP A 235 -5.58 24.14 12.02
C ASP A 235 -5.84 23.56 10.63
N LEU A 236 -4.99 22.60 10.26
CA LEU A 236 -4.97 21.91 8.97
C LEU A 236 -5.23 20.41 9.15
N ALA A 237 -5.62 19.75 8.06
CA ALA A 237 -5.82 18.31 8.04
C ALA A 237 -5.15 17.65 6.82
N ALA A 238 -4.84 16.36 7.00
CA ALA A 238 -4.39 15.45 5.95
C ALA A 238 -5.43 14.36 5.73
N ALA A 239 -5.79 14.09 4.47
CA ALA A 239 -6.64 12.99 4.06
C ALA A 239 -5.79 11.84 3.49
N PHE A 240 -6.17 10.60 3.82
CA PHE A 240 -5.43 9.40 3.44
C PHE A 240 -6.26 8.55 2.47
N VAL A 241 -5.69 8.27 1.32
CA VAL A 241 -6.33 7.55 0.20
C VAL A 241 -5.39 6.44 -0.26
N SER A 242 -5.92 5.31 -0.69
CA SER A 242 -5.20 4.27 -1.40
C SER A 242 -6.16 3.42 -2.23
N ASP A 243 -5.63 2.53 -3.04
CA ASP A 243 -6.38 1.47 -3.69
C ASP A 243 -7.61 2.01 -4.45
N THR A 244 -7.38 3.02 -5.29
CA THR A 244 -8.43 3.63 -6.11
C THR A 244 -8.84 2.70 -7.26
N HIS A 245 -7.91 1.92 -7.83
CA HIS A 245 -8.15 0.98 -8.92
C HIS A 245 -8.94 1.58 -10.09
N VAL A 246 -8.56 2.79 -10.50
CA VAL A 246 -9.18 3.45 -11.65
C VAL A 246 -9.01 2.58 -12.89
N GLY A 247 -10.08 2.39 -13.64
CA GLY A 247 -10.14 1.50 -14.82
C GLY A 247 -10.76 0.13 -14.56
N SER A 248 -10.94 -0.25 -13.28
CA SER A 248 -11.69 -1.45 -12.88
C SER A 248 -13.20 -1.24 -13.06
N LYS A 249 -13.95 -2.31 -13.44
CA LYS A 249 -15.42 -2.35 -13.40
C LYS A 249 -15.98 -2.09 -12.00
N LEU A 250 -15.17 -2.32 -10.97
CA LEU A 250 -15.55 -2.19 -9.57
C LEU A 250 -15.10 -0.87 -8.93
N PHE A 251 -14.46 0.01 -9.69
CA PHE A 251 -14.11 1.36 -9.23
C PHE A 251 -15.39 2.15 -8.86
N LEU A 252 -15.39 2.72 -7.68
CA LEU A 252 -16.55 3.50 -7.17
C LEU A 252 -16.47 4.96 -7.64
N GLU A 253 -16.51 5.17 -8.95
CA GLU A 253 -16.32 6.46 -9.59
C GLU A 253 -17.24 7.54 -9.02
N LYS A 254 -18.56 7.27 -8.87
CA LYS A 254 -19.52 8.22 -8.30
C LYS A 254 -19.13 8.64 -6.88
N LYS A 255 -18.69 7.70 -6.05
CA LYS A 255 -18.28 7.97 -4.65
C LYS A 255 -16.96 8.74 -4.60
N PHE A 256 -16.03 8.41 -5.49
CA PHE A 256 -14.79 9.17 -5.64
C PHE A 256 -15.07 10.61 -6.10
N GLY A 257 -15.98 10.78 -7.06
CA GLY A 257 -16.48 12.09 -7.48
C GLY A 257 -17.18 12.86 -6.35
N GLN A 258 -17.93 12.18 -5.46
CA GLN A 258 -18.50 12.82 -4.27
C GLN A 258 -17.41 13.33 -3.30
N MET A 259 -16.30 12.59 -3.14
CA MET A 259 -15.14 13.07 -2.37
C MET A 259 -14.54 14.35 -3.00
N LEU A 260 -14.38 14.38 -4.32
CA LEU A 260 -13.85 15.56 -5.00
C LEU A 260 -14.77 16.76 -4.84
N ARG A 261 -16.10 16.59 -4.97
CA ARG A 261 -17.09 17.63 -4.68
C ARG A 261 -17.06 18.07 -3.22
N TRP A 262 -16.86 17.14 -2.28
CA TRP A 262 -16.70 17.46 -0.87
C TRP A 262 -15.49 18.35 -0.60
N LEU A 263 -14.34 18.05 -1.21
CA LEU A 263 -13.14 18.90 -1.15
C LEU A 263 -13.36 20.30 -1.71
N ASN A 264 -14.28 20.46 -2.66
CA ASN A 264 -14.68 21.73 -3.26
C ASN A 264 -15.83 22.44 -2.52
N GLY A 265 -16.32 21.86 -1.42
CA GLY A 265 -17.35 22.46 -0.56
C GLY A 265 -18.78 22.28 -1.05
N GLU A 266 -19.02 21.45 -2.08
CA GLU A 266 -20.35 21.19 -2.64
C GLU A 266 -21.21 20.27 -1.76
N VAL A 267 -20.57 19.54 -0.84
CA VAL A 267 -21.22 18.58 0.07
C VAL A 267 -21.19 19.14 1.49
N GLU A 268 -22.38 19.29 2.10
CA GLU A 268 -22.52 19.89 3.45
C GLU A 268 -22.02 18.96 4.57
N TYR A 269 -22.06 17.63 4.35
CA TYR A 269 -21.61 16.65 5.35
C TYR A 269 -20.14 16.84 5.70
N ARG A 270 -19.85 17.10 6.97
CA ARG A 270 -18.50 17.35 7.47
C ARG A 270 -17.73 18.43 6.69
N LYS A 271 -18.42 19.46 6.22
CA LYS A 271 -17.84 20.60 5.48
C LYS A 271 -16.78 21.33 6.31
N ASP A 272 -16.94 21.38 7.62
CA ASP A 272 -15.98 21.90 8.58
C ASP A 272 -14.62 21.22 8.46
N LEU A 273 -14.62 19.91 8.21
CA LEU A 273 -13.40 19.11 8.02
C LEU A 273 -12.81 19.32 6.62
N ALA A 274 -13.66 19.40 5.57
CA ALA A 274 -13.21 19.70 4.21
C ALA A 274 -12.43 21.02 4.13
N GLN A 275 -12.86 22.04 4.87
CA GLN A 275 -12.19 23.35 4.93
C GLN A 275 -10.75 23.29 5.48
N LYS A 276 -10.42 22.26 6.25
CA LYS A 276 -9.08 22.08 6.85
C LYS A 276 -8.13 21.23 6.01
N VAL A 277 -8.63 20.48 5.02
CA VAL A 277 -7.80 19.59 4.20
C VAL A 277 -6.82 20.42 3.38
N LYS A 278 -5.54 20.27 3.71
CA LYS A 278 -4.40 20.88 3.01
C LYS A 278 -3.59 19.84 2.24
N TYR A 279 -3.64 18.58 2.67
CA TYR A 279 -2.81 17.51 2.15
C TYR A 279 -3.65 16.27 1.87
N ILE A 280 -3.34 15.59 0.76
CA ILE A 280 -3.87 14.27 0.43
C ILE A 280 -2.69 13.36 0.12
N ILE A 281 -2.67 12.15 0.69
CA ILE A 281 -1.62 11.16 0.44
C ILE A 281 -2.28 9.92 -0.17
N LEU A 282 -1.95 9.63 -1.45
CA LEU A 282 -2.40 8.45 -2.18
C LEU A 282 -1.32 7.37 -2.11
N ALA A 283 -1.57 6.31 -1.35
CA ALA A 283 -0.60 5.26 -1.07
C ALA A 283 -0.77 4.04 -2.00
N GLY A 284 -0.68 4.25 -3.29
CA GLY A 284 -0.57 3.19 -4.29
C GLY A 284 -1.88 2.53 -4.72
N ASP A 285 -1.76 1.61 -5.69
CA ASP A 285 -2.85 0.98 -6.43
C ASP A 285 -3.84 2.03 -6.96
N LEU A 286 -3.24 2.99 -7.65
CA LEU A 286 -3.93 4.16 -8.20
C LEU A 286 -4.85 3.76 -9.35
N VAL A 287 -4.37 2.89 -10.19
CA VAL A 287 -5.09 2.30 -11.33
C VAL A 287 -5.18 0.77 -11.13
N ASP A 288 -6.11 0.13 -11.83
CA ASP A 288 -6.22 -1.34 -11.75
C ASP A 288 -5.03 -2.03 -12.43
N GLY A 289 -4.36 -1.34 -13.35
CA GLY A 289 -3.24 -1.89 -14.10
C GLY A 289 -3.70 -2.82 -15.23
N ILE A 290 -2.73 -3.50 -15.85
CA ILE A 290 -2.99 -4.48 -16.93
C ILE A 290 -2.05 -5.67 -16.75
N GLY A 291 -2.62 -6.89 -16.77
CA GLY A 291 -1.83 -8.12 -16.69
C GLY A 291 -1.26 -8.41 -15.29
N ILE A 292 -1.87 -7.86 -14.25
CA ILE A 292 -1.45 -8.05 -12.85
C ILE A 292 -1.80 -9.48 -12.37
N TYR A 293 -2.96 -10.01 -12.79
CA TYR A 293 -3.40 -11.37 -12.49
C TYR A 293 -4.13 -12.00 -13.69
N PRO A 294 -4.25 -13.33 -13.74
CA PRO A 294 -4.89 -14.01 -14.88
C PRO A 294 -6.34 -13.58 -15.08
N ASN A 295 -6.72 -13.34 -16.33
CA ASN A 295 -8.06 -12.92 -16.80
C ASN A 295 -8.52 -11.54 -16.27
N GLN A 296 -7.61 -10.69 -15.83
CA GLN A 296 -7.91 -9.33 -15.38
C GLN A 296 -8.60 -8.49 -16.47
N GLU A 297 -8.29 -8.73 -17.74
CA GLU A 297 -8.90 -8.03 -18.89
C GLU A 297 -10.43 -8.08 -18.86
N ASN A 298 -11.02 -9.12 -18.28
CA ASN A 298 -12.47 -9.25 -18.13
C ASN A 298 -13.05 -8.39 -16.99
N GLU A 299 -12.19 -7.84 -16.13
CA GLU A 299 -12.59 -7.00 -14.98
C GLU A 299 -12.30 -5.52 -15.22
N LEU A 300 -11.73 -5.15 -16.40
CA LEU A 300 -11.42 -3.77 -16.76
C LEU A 300 -12.55 -3.14 -17.57
N VAL A 301 -12.89 -1.87 -17.25
CA VAL A 301 -13.65 -0.96 -18.13
C VAL A 301 -12.69 -0.26 -19.08
N VAL A 302 -11.48 0.07 -18.62
CA VAL A 302 -10.46 0.76 -19.39
C VAL A 302 -9.23 -0.16 -19.55
N PRO A 303 -9.17 -0.97 -20.63
CA PRO A 303 -8.07 -1.91 -20.88
C PRO A 303 -6.86 -1.24 -21.55
N ASP A 304 -6.48 -0.05 -21.10
CA ASP A 304 -5.36 0.74 -21.60
C ASP A 304 -4.73 1.51 -20.43
N ILE A 305 -3.46 1.23 -20.13
CA ILE A 305 -2.78 1.79 -18.97
C ILE A 305 -2.65 3.32 -19.02
N TYR A 306 -2.40 3.89 -20.19
CA TYR A 306 -2.29 5.34 -20.35
C TYR A 306 -3.65 6.02 -20.13
N LYS A 307 -4.73 5.41 -20.62
CA LYS A 307 -6.10 5.92 -20.39
C LYS A 307 -6.51 5.79 -18.93
N GLN A 308 -6.10 4.74 -18.23
CA GLN A 308 -6.34 4.60 -16.79
C GLN A 308 -5.68 5.77 -16.02
N TYR A 309 -4.41 6.08 -16.31
CA TYR A 309 -3.73 7.23 -15.69
C TYR A 309 -4.32 8.57 -16.13
N ALA A 310 -4.65 8.72 -17.40
CA ALA A 310 -5.32 9.93 -17.88
C ALA A 310 -6.66 10.20 -17.15
N LEU A 311 -7.45 9.16 -16.90
CA LEU A 311 -8.68 9.24 -16.12
C LEU A 311 -8.39 9.60 -14.65
N LEU A 312 -7.42 8.95 -14.01
CA LEU A 312 -7.01 9.28 -12.64
C LEU A 312 -6.59 10.75 -12.53
N PHE A 313 -5.67 11.20 -13.38
CA PHE A 313 -5.15 12.57 -13.31
C PHE A 313 -6.22 13.61 -13.68
N ASN A 314 -7.20 13.26 -14.51
CA ASN A 314 -8.38 14.11 -14.72
C ASN A 314 -9.19 14.28 -13.42
N PHE A 315 -9.41 13.20 -12.65
CA PHE A 315 -10.00 13.31 -11.32
C PHE A 315 -9.17 14.19 -10.39
N LEU A 316 -7.85 13.96 -10.33
CA LEU A 316 -6.97 14.72 -9.45
C LEU A 316 -6.90 16.22 -9.83
N SER A 317 -7.09 16.57 -11.11
CA SER A 317 -7.16 17.97 -11.57
C SER A 317 -8.35 18.75 -11.01
N SER A 318 -9.40 18.03 -10.55
CA SER A 318 -10.56 18.63 -9.88
C SER A 318 -10.29 19.01 -8.42
N ILE A 319 -9.17 18.59 -7.85
CA ILE A 319 -8.75 18.96 -6.50
C ILE A 319 -8.31 20.42 -6.49
N PRO A 320 -8.77 21.24 -5.51
CA PRO A 320 -8.34 22.63 -5.40
C PRO A 320 -6.83 22.78 -5.33
N GLU A 321 -6.27 23.77 -6.06
CA GLU A 321 -4.81 24.01 -6.17
C GLU A 321 -4.10 24.24 -4.83
N TYR A 322 -4.82 24.74 -3.80
CA TYR A 322 -4.25 24.92 -2.47
C TYR A 322 -4.06 23.60 -1.69
N ILE A 323 -4.63 22.48 -2.16
CA ILE A 323 -4.46 21.16 -1.58
C ILE A 323 -3.30 20.45 -2.29
N HIS A 324 -2.28 20.07 -1.55
CA HIS A 324 -1.14 19.32 -2.09
C HIS A 324 -1.39 17.82 -2.02
N VAL A 325 -1.16 17.13 -3.13
CA VAL A 325 -1.42 15.71 -3.30
C VAL A 325 -0.11 14.96 -3.49
N PHE A 326 0.17 13.97 -2.64
CA PHE A 326 1.32 13.08 -2.77
C PHE A 326 0.86 11.76 -3.36
N VAL A 327 1.54 11.30 -4.41
CA VAL A 327 1.15 10.13 -5.19
C VAL A 327 2.30 9.13 -5.19
N LEU A 328 2.07 7.98 -4.54
CA LEU A 328 2.95 6.82 -4.53
C LEU A 328 2.40 5.75 -5.48
N ALA A 329 3.25 4.89 -5.99
CA ALA A 329 2.81 3.70 -6.71
C ALA A 329 2.52 2.53 -5.76
N GLY A 330 1.68 1.58 -6.19
CA GLY A 330 1.44 0.29 -5.58
C GLY A 330 1.81 -0.85 -6.53
N ASN A 331 1.37 -2.07 -6.20
CA ASN A 331 1.72 -3.26 -7.00
C ASN A 331 0.90 -3.41 -8.29
N HIS A 332 -0.21 -2.69 -8.45
CA HIS A 332 -0.99 -2.60 -9.67
C HIS A 332 -0.49 -1.51 -10.63
N ASP A 333 0.26 -0.56 -10.14
CA ASP A 333 0.73 0.58 -10.92
C ASP A 333 1.84 0.23 -11.91
N ALA A 334 1.98 1.05 -12.98
CA ALA A 334 2.94 0.85 -14.06
C ALA A 334 4.38 1.20 -13.66
N VAL A 335 4.87 0.52 -12.63
CA VAL A 335 6.25 0.59 -12.13
C VAL A 335 6.82 -0.81 -11.95
N GLN A 336 8.10 -0.91 -11.60
CA GLN A 336 8.68 -2.21 -11.25
C GLN A 336 7.94 -2.85 -10.06
N SER A 337 7.74 -4.17 -10.10
CA SER A 337 7.08 -4.90 -9.02
C SER A 337 7.95 -5.11 -7.77
N THR A 338 9.25 -4.79 -7.85
CA THR A 338 10.19 -4.89 -6.72
C THR A 338 10.17 -3.61 -5.88
N GLU A 339 10.23 -3.75 -4.57
CA GLU A 339 10.31 -2.63 -3.63
C GLU A 339 11.74 -2.33 -3.20
N PRO A 340 12.10 -1.04 -2.99
CA PRO A 340 11.28 0.16 -3.16
C PRO A 340 10.90 0.43 -4.62
N GLN A 341 9.71 1.02 -4.82
CA GLN A 341 9.22 1.37 -6.16
C GLN A 341 9.56 2.82 -6.51
N PRO A 342 9.92 3.12 -7.79
CA PRO A 342 10.18 4.47 -8.24
C PRO A 342 8.89 5.31 -8.30
N ARG A 343 9.07 6.61 -8.51
CA ARG A 343 7.97 7.51 -8.91
C ARG A 343 7.35 7.01 -10.22
N LEU A 344 6.08 7.33 -10.42
CA LEU A 344 5.47 7.19 -11.74
C LEU A 344 6.28 7.97 -12.78
N THR A 345 6.38 7.43 -13.99
CA THR A 345 7.12 8.09 -15.06
C THR A 345 6.35 9.28 -15.61
N LYS A 346 7.08 10.28 -16.13
CA LYS A 346 6.45 11.50 -16.68
C LYS A 346 5.59 11.21 -17.92
N GLU A 347 5.91 10.15 -18.65
CA GLU A 347 5.19 9.73 -19.85
C GLU A 347 3.74 9.34 -19.54
N LEU A 348 3.47 8.83 -18.33
CA LEU A 348 2.11 8.48 -17.90
C LEU A 348 1.25 9.71 -17.55
N ILE A 349 1.88 10.87 -17.36
CA ILE A 349 1.23 12.09 -16.89
C ILE A 349 1.53 13.31 -17.77
N SER A 350 2.07 13.12 -18.98
CA SER A 350 2.61 14.19 -19.85
C SER A 350 1.63 15.33 -20.12
N ASP A 351 0.33 15.02 -20.16
CA ASP A 351 -0.72 15.96 -20.51
C ASP A 351 -1.22 16.80 -19.32
N PHE A 352 -0.71 16.51 -18.11
CA PHE A 352 -1.13 17.17 -16.88
C PHE A 352 -0.02 18.03 -16.28
N LYS A 353 -0.30 19.32 -16.09
CA LYS A 353 0.54 20.27 -15.36
C LYS A 353 -0.17 20.64 -14.07
N LEU A 354 0.15 19.91 -13.01
CA LEU A 354 -0.47 20.08 -11.70
C LEU A 354 0.63 20.40 -10.69
N ASP A 355 0.82 21.68 -10.37
CA ASP A 355 1.87 22.17 -9.48
C ASP A 355 1.72 21.70 -8.03
N ASN A 356 0.49 21.33 -7.66
CA ASN A 356 0.16 20.80 -6.35
C ASN A 356 0.26 19.27 -6.23
N ILE A 357 0.64 18.54 -7.29
CA ILE A 357 0.81 17.08 -7.28
C ILE A 357 2.30 16.71 -7.19
N HIS A 358 2.64 15.94 -6.16
CA HIS A 358 3.97 15.46 -5.87
C HIS A 358 4.06 13.95 -6.11
N LEU A 359 4.71 13.53 -7.20
CA LEU A 359 5.02 12.13 -7.42
C LEU A 359 6.20 11.74 -6.53
N VAL A 360 6.04 10.70 -5.73
CA VAL A 360 7.06 10.25 -4.78
C VAL A 360 7.29 8.74 -4.88
N THR A 361 8.41 8.26 -4.36
CA THR A 361 8.72 6.82 -4.32
C THR A 361 7.84 6.09 -3.30
N ASN A 362 7.69 4.79 -3.47
CA ASN A 362 7.10 3.90 -2.48
C ASN A 362 8.20 3.01 -1.86
N PRO A 363 8.54 3.20 -0.55
CA PRO A 363 7.99 4.18 0.39
C PRO A 363 8.61 5.58 0.29
N SER A 364 7.98 6.56 0.98
CA SER A 364 8.51 7.91 1.19
C SER A 364 8.14 8.48 2.55
N TYR A 365 9.04 9.29 3.12
CA TYR A 365 8.72 10.14 4.25
C TYR A 365 8.27 11.51 3.75
N ILE A 366 7.13 11.96 4.24
CA ILE A 366 6.48 13.22 3.87
C ILE A 366 6.26 14.01 5.15
N LYS A 367 7.04 15.07 5.35
CA LYS A 367 6.89 15.95 6.50
C LYS A 367 6.03 17.14 6.12
N ILE A 368 4.89 17.30 6.80
CA ILE A 368 3.88 18.34 6.57
C ILE A 368 3.64 19.12 7.86
N HIS A 369 3.90 20.43 7.87
CA HIS A 369 3.82 21.30 9.06
C HIS A 369 4.43 20.68 10.32
N GLY A 370 5.59 20.05 10.17
CA GLY A 370 6.32 19.41 11.28
C GLY A 370 5.92 17.97 11.58
N VAL A 371 4.74 17.50 11.14
CA VAL A 371 4.27 16.11 11.30
C VAL A 371 4.91 15.21 10.24
N ASN A 372 5.55 14.13 10.67
CA ASN A 372 6.28 13.20 9.82
C ASN A 372 5.43 11.98 9.45
N VAL A 373 5.03 11.86 8.19
CA VAL A 373 4.24 10.75 7.65
C VAL A 373 5.16 9.81 6.88
N LEU A 374 5.22 8.54 7.26
CA LEU A 374 5.77 7.48 6.43
C LEU A 374 4.64 6.85 5.60
N ALA A 375 4.66 7.09 4.31
CA ALA A 375 3.71 6.52 3.37
C ALA A 375 4.35 5.31 2.66
N TYR A 376 3.63 4.19 2.67
CA TYR A 376 4.02 2.93 2.04
C TYR A 376 2.76 2.21 1.56
N HIS A 377 2.76 1.66 0.34
CA HIS A 377 1.57 0.99 -0.16
C HIS A 377 1.11 -0.17 0.72
N GLY A 378 2.04 -1.04 1.15
CA GLY A 378 1.70 -2.07 2.12
C GLY A 378 1.70 -3.50 1.60
N THR A 379 2.30 -3.79 0.45
CA THR A 379 2.33 -5.14 -0.17
C THR A 379 2.84 -6.22 0.78
N SER A 380 3.76 -5.88 1.70
CA SER A 380 4.30 -6.82 2.68
C SER A 380 3.32 -7.22 3.80
N LEU A 381 2.19 -6.52 3.95
CA LEU A 381 1.18 -6.85 4.97
C LEU A 381 0.67 -8.29 4.81
N ASP A 382 0.56 -8.80 3.58
CA ASP A 382 0.14 -10.17 3.31
C ASP A 382 1.06 -11.19 4.00
N SER A 383 2.37 -11.05 3.83
CA SER A 383 3.36 -11.94 4.43
C SER A 383 3.39 -11.82 5.96
N VAL A 384 3.23 -10.61 6.49
CA VAL A 384 3.17 -10.36 7.94
C VAL A 384 1.91 -10.97 8.56
N ILE A 385 0.74 -10.82 7.91
CA ILE A 385 -0.52 -11.41 8.38
C ILE A 385 -0.44 -12.93 8.40
N GLN A 386 0.17 -13.53 7.38
CA GLN A 386 0.30 -15.00 7.28
C GLN A 386 1.29 -15.58 8.28
N ALA A 387 2.39 -14.88 8.57
CA ALA A 387 3.47 -15.40 9.39
C ALA A 387 3.32 -15.11 10.90
N ILE A 388 2.62 -14.02 11.27
CA ILE A 388 2.62 -13.54 12.65
C ILE A 388 1.25 -13.76 13.31
N PRO A 389 1.19 -14.62 14.36
CA PRO A 389 -0.06 -14.87 15.08
C PRO A 389 -0.65 -13.60 15.68
N GLY A 390 -1.94 -13.39 15.46
CA GLY A 390 -2.70 -12.24 15.96
C GLY A 390 -2.86 -11.11 14.94
N CYS A 391 -2.17 -11.17 13.79
CA CYS A 391 -2.44 -10.31 12.65
C CYS A 391 -3.60 -10.85 11.81
N SER A 392 -4.37 -9.96 11.18
CA SER A 392 -5.50 -10.38 10.33
C SER A 392 -5.86 -9.34 9.27
N TYR A 393 -6.42 -9.79 8.16
CA TYR A 393 -6.98 -8.93 7.11
C TYR A 393 -8.18 -8.08 7.60
N ALA A 394 -8.90 -8.55 8.61
CA ALA A 394 -10.00 -7.79 9.20
C ALA A 394 -9.54 -6.60 10.06
N LYS A 395 -8.30 -6.65 10.55
CA LYS A 395 -7.66 -5.63 11.38
C LYS A 395 -6.22 -5.36 10.90
N PRO A 396 -6.04 -4.68 9.75
CA PRO A 396 -4.73 -4.46 9.13
C PRO A 396 -3.76 -3.71 10.05
N GLU A 397 -4.26 -2.86 10.94
CA GLU A 397 -3.47 -2.14 11.94
C GLU A 397 -2.65 -3.08 12.83
N THR A 398 -3.08 -4.33 13.03
CA THR A 398 -2.33 -5.32 13.81
C THR A 398 -1.03 -5.72 13.14
N ALA A 399 -1.03 -5.88 11.81
CA ALA A 399 0.16 -6.17 11.02
C ALA A 399 1.06 -4.93 10.87
N MET A 400 0.48 -3.74 10.74
CA MET A 400 1.23 -2.48 10.69
C MET A 400 2.01 -2.22 11.99
N VAL A 401 1.44 -2.55 13.14
CA VAL A 401 2.15 -2.52 14.43
C VAL A 401 3.33 -3.48 14.45
N GLU A 402 3.18 -4.69 13.91
CA GLU A 402 4.29 -5.65 13.85
C GLU A 402 5.41 -5.20 12.88
N ILE A 403 5.08 -4.44 11.84
CA ILE A 403 6.05 -3.75 10.96
C ILE A 403 6.85 -2.68 11.72
N LEU A 404 6.18 -1.81 12.48
CA LEU A 404 6.84 -0.81 13.32
C LEU A 404 7.75 -1.44 14.36
N LYS A 405 7.28 -2.52 15.01
CA LYS A 405 8.03 -3.27 16.00
C LYS A 405 9.31 -3.88 15.44
N ARG A 406 9.30 -4.29 14.17
CA ARG A 406 10.46 -4.82 13.46
C ARG A 406 11.34 -3.74 12.83
N ARG A 407 10.90 -2.49 12.84
CA ARG A 407 11.57 -1.37 12.19
C ARG A 407 11.90 -1.63 10.72
N HIS A 408 11.00 -2.36 10.03
CA HIS A 408 11.21 -2.74 8.64
C HIS A 408 9.88 -2.90 7.89
N LEU A 409 9.73 -2.22 6.74
CA LEU A 409 8.50 -2.22 5.94
C LEU A 409 8.21 -3.57 5.27
N SER A 410 9.24 -4.37 4.98
CA SER A 410 9.12 -5.73 4.44
C SER A 410 10.03 -6.69 5.23
N PRO A 411 9.64 -7.08 6.46
CA PRO A 411 10.54 -7.79 7.37
C PRO A 411 10.84 -9.21 6.95
N ILE A 412 9.95 -9.88 6.21
CA ILE A 412 10.05 -11.31 5.86
C ILE A 412 10.61 -11.43 4.44
N TYR A 413 11.82 -12.02 4.31
CA TYR A 413 12.45 -12.26 3.02
C TYR A 413 11.64 -13.27 2.19
N GLY A 414 11.45 -12.98 0.90
CA GLY A 414 10.64 -13.81 -0.01
C GLY A 414 9.13 -13.66 0.17
N GLY A 415 8.65 -12.86 1.15
CA GLY A 415 7.24 -12.54 1.32
C GLY A 415 6.70 -11.64 0.22
N ASN A 416 7.52 -10.69 -0.22
CA ASN A 416 7.28 -9.85 -1.40
C ASN A 416 8.60 -9.63 -2.15
N LYS A 417 8.51 -9.07 -3.36
CA LYS A 417 9.69 -8.86 -4.21
C LYS A 417 10.45 -7.61 -3.75
N VAL A 418 11.70 -7.78 -3.35
CA VAL A 418 12.58 -6.68 -2.95
C VAL A 418 13.71 -6.46 -3.94
N LEU A 419 14.10 -5.21 -4.13
CA LEU A 419 15.26 -4.84 -4.93
C LEU A 419 16.51 -4.88 -4.02
N PRO A 420 17.47 -5.79 -4.24
CA PRO A 420 18.62 -5.94 -3.37
C PRO A 420 19.66 -4.84 -3.65
N THR A 421 19.38 -3.64 -3.19
CA THR A 421 20.31 -2.52 -3.20
C THR A 421 21.34 -2.67 -2.07
N ARG A 422 22.51 -2.05 -2.20
CA ARG A 422 23.55 -2.12 -1.17
C ARG A 422 23.10 -1.57 0.19
N LYS A 423 22.12 -0.66 0.19
CA LYS A 423 21.52 -0.07 1.38
C LYS A 423 20.04 -0.43 1.42
N ASP A 424 19.59 -1.08 2.48
CA ASP A 424 18.18 -1.45 2.65
C ASP A 424 17.33 -0.20 2.93
N SER A 425 16.59 0.26 1.91
CA SER A 425 15.73 1.43 1.97
C SER A 425 14.37 1.19 2.65
N LEU A 426 14.07 -0.08 3.00
CA LEU A 426 12.83 -0.46 3.66
C LEU A 426 12.93 -0.44 5.19
N ILE A 427 14.11 -0.14 5.73
CA ILE A 427 14.30 0.06 7.17
C ILE A 427 13.62 1.36 7.61
N ILE A 428 12.81 1.27 8.68
CA ILE A 428 12.22 2.43 9.35
C ILE A 428 13.29 3.02 10.29
N ASP A 429 14.21 3.81 9.76
CA ASP A 429 15.31 4.43 10.51
C ASP A 429 14.86 5.64 11.33
N GLU A 430 13.89 6.41 10.83
CA GLU A 430 13.24 7.50 11.55
C GLU A 430 11.84 7.07 11.99
N VAL A 431 11.49 7.31 13.26
CA VAL A 431 10.18 6.99 13.79
C VAL A 431 9.16 7.99 13.25
N PRO A 432 8.13 7.55 12.50
CA PRO A 432 7.12 8.46 11.98
C PRO A 432 6.09 8.83 13.05
N ASP A 433 5.46 10.00 12.91
CA ASP A 433 4.26 10.36 13.65
C ASP A 433 3.04 9.58 13.14
N ILE A 434 3.00 9.35 11.82
CA ILE A 434 1.94 8.62 11.13
C ILE A 434 2.57 7.60 10.19
N LEU A 435 2.11 6.33 10.26
CA LEU A 435 2.38 5.30 9.26
C LEU A 435 1.11 5.08 8.44
N HIS A 436 1.13 5.47 7.16
CA HIS A 436 0.02 5.30 6.24
C HIS A 436 0.27 4.15 5.26
N MET A 437 -0.69 3.24 5.16
CA MET A 437 -0.68 2.12 4.21
C MET A 437 -2.07 1.90 3.58
N GLY A 438 -2.08 1.18 2.45
CA GLY A 438 -3.25 0.65 1.74
C GLY A 438 -3.21 -0.87 1.63
N HIS A 439 -3.38 -1.38 0.40
CA HIS A 439 -3.24 -2.77 -0.05
C HIS A 439 -4.30 -3.76 0.48
N ILE A 440 -4.69 -3.65 1.73
CA ILE A 440 -5.62 -4.60 2.37
C ILE A 440 -7.09 -4.26 2.06
N HIS A 441 -7.37 -3.10 1.47
CA HIS A 441 -8.71 -2.59 1.18
C HIS A 441 -9.62 -2.44 2.41
N LYS A 442 -9.04 -2.41 3.62
CA LYS A 442 -9.77 -2.35 4.89
C LYS A 442 -9.30 -1.17 5.72
N ASN A 443 -10.22 -0.26 6.10
CA ASN A 443 -9.86 0.78 7.06
C ASN A 443 -9.48 0.16 8.40
N GLY A 444 -8.40 0.66 8.96
CA GLY A 444 -7.93 0.29 10.28
C GLY A 444 -7.00 1.35 10.81
N ALA A 445 -7.11 1.68 12.10
CA ALA A 445 -6.20 2.61 12.74
C ALA A 445 -6.01 2.27 14.21
N THR A 446 -4.79 2.53 14.71
CA THR A 446 -4.47 2.45 16.13
C THR A 446 -3.27 3.33 16.44
N ASP A 447 -3.12 3.69 17.71
CA ASP A 447 -1.90 4.32 18.22
C ASP A 447 -0.94 3.23 18.72
N TYR A 448 0.32 3.35 18.33
CA TYR A 448 1.37 2.46 18.82
C TYR A 448 2.59 3.27 19.23
N HIS A 449 2.87 3.36 20.52
CA HIS A 449 4.00 4.08 21.11
C HIS A 449 4.10 5.56 20.68
N GLY A 450 2.97 6.17 20.29
CA GLY A 450 2.92 7.54 19.80
C GLY A 450 2.94 7.66 18.28
N THR A 451 3.13 6.57 17.52
CA THR A 451 2.89 6.55 16.08
C THR A 451 1.43 6.17 15.80
N LEU A 452 0.71 6.98 15.05
CA LEU A 452 -0.60 6.64 14.53
C LEU A 452 -0.43 5.78 13.28
N VAL A 453 -0.96 4.55 13.26
CA VAL A 453 -1.03 3.74 12.04
C VAL A 453 -2.39 3.90 11.40
N ILE A 454 -2.45 4.04 10.07
CA ILE A 454 -3.69 4.20 9.29
C ILE A 454 -3.60 3.33 8.04
N ASN A 455 -4.52 2.37 7.88
CA ASN A 455 -4.82 1.77 6.60
C ASN A 455 -6.07 2.46 6.02
N SER A 456 -5.97 3.00 4.80
CA SER A 456 -6.98 3.93 4.27
C SER A 456 -8.13 3.24 3.51
N GLY A 457 -8.19 1.91 3.49
CA GLY A 457 -9.28 1.18 2.83
C GLY A 457 -9.13 1.15 1.31
N THR A 458 -10.18 1.44 0.57
CA THR A 458 -10.19 1.35 -0.91
C THR A 458 -11.30 2.21 -1.52
N TRP A 459 -11.20 2.46 -2.84
CA TRP A 459 -12.27 3.04 -3.65
C TRP A 459 -12.81 2.05 -4.69
N GLN A 460 -12.56 0.76 -4.46
CA GLN A 460 -13.05 -0.35 -5.26
C GLN A 460 -14.08 -1.18 -4.46
N SER A 461 -15.16 -1.59 -5.10
CA SER A 461 -16.11 -2.55 -4.54
C SER A 461 -15.46 -3.92 -4.31
N ARG A 462 -16.08 -4.74 -3.50
CA ARG A 462 -15.57 -6.06 -3.16
C ARG A 462 -15.39 -6.94 -4.40
N THR A 463 -14.16 -7.39 -4.65
CA THR A 463 -13.80 -8.20 -5.80
C THR A 463 -14.19 -9.68 -5.62
N THR A 464 -14.31 -10.41 -6.72
CA THR A 464 -14.53 -11.87 -6.71
C THR A 464 -13.43 -12.62 -5.93
N TYR A 465 -12.18 -12.16 -6.04
CA TYR A 465 -11.06 -12.71 -5.27
C TYR A 465 -11.28 -12.52 -3.75
N GLN A 466 -11.62 -11.32 -3.32
CA GLN A 466 -11.89 -11.03 -1.90
C GLN A 466 -13.08 -11.82 -1.36
N ILE A 467 -14.11 -12.06 -2.18
CA ILE A 467 -15.24 -12.90 -1.80
C ILE A 467 -14.77 -14.33 -1.53
N LYS A 468 -13.97 -14.91 -2.43
CA LYS A 468 -13.41 -16.27 -2.29
C LYS A 468 -12.52 -16.42 -1.05
N GLN A 469 -11.78 -15.36 -0.68
CA GLN A 469 -10.91 -15.32 0.50
C GLN A 469 -11.65 -14.94 1.80
N GLY A 470 -12.92 -14.57 1.72
CA GLY A 470 -13.68 -14.10 2.88
C GLY A 470 -13.32 -12.71 3.37
N HIS A 471 -12.60 -11.92 2.56
CA HIS A 471 -12.22 -10.54 2.91
C HIS A 471 -13.42 -9.60 2.74
N ILE A 472 -13.56 -8.64 3.66
CA ILE A 472 -14.62 -7.63 3.65
C ILE A 472 -13.95 -6.24 3.62
N PRO A 473 -13.87 -5.60 2.45
CA PRO A 473 -13.25 -4.28 2.32
C PRO A 473 -14.08 -3.19 3.01
N SER A 474 -13.49 -2.01 3.16
CA SER A 474 -14.12 -0.77 3.61
C SER A 474 -14.06 0.27 2.49
N PRO A 475 -14.93 0.17 1.46
CA PRO A 475 -14.85 1.07 0.32
C PRO A 475 -15.44 2.45 0.63
N ALA A 476 -14.90 3.49 -0.03
CA ALA A 476 -15.40 4.86 -0.01
C ALA A 476 -15.52 5.47 1.40
N ILE A 477 -14.61 5.12 2.30
CA ILE A 477 -14.48 5.70 3.64
C ILE A 477 -13.12 6.38 3.73
N LEU A 478 -13.11 7.71 3.86
CA LEU A 478 -11.90 8.54 3.86
C LEU A 478 -11.44 8.85 5.29
N PRO A 479 -10.28 8.36 5.74
CA PRO A 479 -9.64 8.83 6.96
C PRO A 479 -9.10 10.26 6.77
N VAL A 480 -9.42 11.16 7.69
CA VAL A 480 -8.92 12.53 7.72
C VAL A 480 -8.38 12.82 9.11
N TYR A 481 -7.11 13.23 9.17
CA TYR A 481 -6.40 13.52 10.41
C TYR A 481 -6.14 15.02 10.55
N GLU A 482 -6.62 15.61 11.61
CA GLU A 482 -6.39 17.01 11.95
C GLU A 482 -5.00 17.16 12.60
N LEU A 483 -4.09 17.85 11.92
CA LEU A 483 -2.66 17.95 12.30
C LEU A 483 -2.40 18.67 13.63
N LYS A 484 -3.32 19.57 14.04
CA LYS A 484 -3.22 20.33 15.30
C LYS A 484 -3.90 19.62 16.47
N SER A 485 -5.13 19.18 16.27
CA SER A 485 -5.92 18.55 17.35
C SER A 485 -5.60 17.07 17.55
N MET A 486 -4.87 16.45 16.61
CA MET A 486 -4.57 15.02 16.56
C MET A 486 -5.83 14.12 16.45
N ASN A 487 -6.95 14.66 16.00
CA ASN A 487 -8.18 13.91 15.81
C ASN A 487 -8.17 13.18 14.46
N LEU A 488 -8.44 11.87 14.50
CA LEU A 488 -8.72 11.08 13.31
C LEU A 488 -10.24 10.95 13.14
N SER A 489 -10.74 11.35 12.00
CA SER A 489 -12.16 11.24 11.61
C SER A 489 -12.28 10.43 10.34
N TYR A 490 -13.45 9.80 10.15
CA TYR A 490 -13.78 9.08 8.92
C TYR A 490 -14.96 9.78 8.24
N VAL A 491 -14.78 10.12 6.96
CA VAL A 491 -15.86 10.62 6.09
C VAL A 491 -16.36 9.45 5.28
N ASP A 492 -17.59 8.99 5.56
CA ASP A 492 -18.20 7.83 4.90
C ASP A 492 -19.11 8.29 3.76
N PHE A 493 -18.62 8.16 2.53
CA PHE A 493 -19.37 8.54 1.34
C PHE A 493 -20.49 7.54 0.97
N ASN A 494 -20.55 6.38 1.61
CA ASN A 494 -21.66 5.44 1.40
C ASN A 494 -22.96 5.96 2.05
N THR A 495 -22.87 6.79 3.08
CA THR A 495 -24.03 7.38 3.77
C THR A 495 -24.61 8.59 3.04
N LEU A 496 -23.90 9.13 2.07
CA LEU A 496 -24.38 10.23 1.25
C LEU A 496 -25.24 9.67 0.11
N GLY A 497 -26.42 10.24 -0.13
CA GLY A 497 -27.27 9.91 -1.26
C GLY A 497 -26.52 10.04 -2.61
N GLU A 498 -27.10 9.47 -3.66
CA GLU A 498 -26.58 9.62 -5.05
C GLU A 498 -26.71 11.05 -5.58
#